data_53c20e966829115e4f3fdea1c5a5a086
#
_entry.id   53c20e966829115e4f3fdea1c5a5a086
#
_cell.length_a   1.000
_cell.length_b   1.000
_cell.length_c   1.000
_cell.angle_alpha   90.00
_cell.angle_beta   90.00
_cell.angle_gamma   90.00
#
_symmetry.space_group_name_H-M   'P 1'
#
loop_
_entity.id
_entity.type
_entity.pdbx_description
1 polymer ?
#
loop_
_entity_poly.entity_id
_entity_poly.type
_entity_poly.pdbx_seq_one_letter_code
_entity_poly.pdbx_strand_id
1 'polypeptide(L)'
;MKQTFLSGATLAALVMLVALPLVFILLQAIFPHFSAGSLGDAFGGIPALLADPQLPAMLGGTLWIAAGVALVSVMIGLPLGILRGMFSLPLPRLWDLLFLIPFLTPPYISALSWMLALQSQGYLQQLTGWQLNDLLFSRSGIVLVMTFNIFPVVYFAVSRSLLASGTRLAVVARVHGASAWRAFWHVTLPMLSPALAAGMLLAFTLAIEEFGVPAALGSRAGVVMLTVGIEKKLADWPVDLPGAALLSLLLMAVALFAWWLQRRLVGEKEVTSVTGKPGENHGASLGCMTL
;
A
#
# COMPACT_ATOMS: atom_id res chain seq x y z
N MET A 1 7.14 -16.99 38.58
CA MET A 1 7.29 -18.23 37.80
C MET A 1 6.16 -18.50 36.83
N LYS A 2 4.85 -18.42 37.19
CA LYS A 2 3.76 -18.66 36.21
C LYS A 2 3.70 -17.63 35.07
N GLN A 3 3.92 -16.34 35.32
CA GLN A 3 3.89 -15.30 34.29
C GLN A 3 5.06 -15.41 33.28
N THR A 4 6.27 -15.74 33.77
CA THR A 4 7.43 -15.94 32.91
C THR A 4 7.31 -17.20 32.05
N PHE A 5 6.67 -18.25 32.56
CA PHE A 5 6.39 -19.47 31.80
C PHE A 5 5.30 -19.21 30.71
N LEU A 6 4.22 -18.48 31.05
CA LEU A 6 3.20 -18.12 30.07
C LEU A 6 3.79 -17.23 28.96
N SER A 7 4.59 -16.22 29.33
CA SER A 7 5.24 -15.33 28.33
C SER A 7 6.21 -16.09 27.43
N GLY A 8 6.98 -17.04 27.98
CA GLY A 8 7.85 -17.90 27.18
C GLY A 8 7.10 -18.83 26.23
N ALA A 9 6.02 -19.46 26.70
CA ALA A 9 5.18 -20.32 25.88
C ALA A 9 4.48 -19.53 24.77
N THR A 10 3.98 -18.33 25.05
CA THR A 10 3.33 -17.47 24.06
C THR A 10 4.34 -17.00 23.00
N LEU A 11 5.54 -16.61 23.42
CA LEU A 11 6.60 -16.22 22.50
C LEU A 11 7.02 -17.38 21.61
N ALA A 12 7.21 -18.59 22.18
CA ALA A 12 7.55 -19.79 21.42
C ALA A 12 6.44 -20.16 20.41
N ALA A 13 5.17 -20.09 20.82
CA ALA A 13 4.04 -20.31 19.93
C ALA A 13 3.97 -19.30 18.77
N LEU A 14 4.20 -18.00 19.06
CA LEU A 14 4.26 -16.96 18.04
C LEU A 14 5.42 -17.16 17.05
N VAL A 15 6.62 -17.46 17.57
CA VAL A 15 7.79 -17.75 16.73
C VAL A 15 7.52 -18.98 15.86
N MET A 16 6.95 -20.04 16.42
CA MET A 16 6.61 -21.23 15.67
C MET A 16 5.57 -20.94 14.58
N LEU A 17 4.53 -20.21 14.91
CA LEU A 17 3.43 -19.86 13.98
C LEU A 17 3.92 -19.02 12.79
N VAL A 18 4.88 -18.12 13.02
CA VAL A 18 5.39 -17.22 11.99
C VAL A 18 6.63 -17.79 11.28
N ALA A 19 7.59 -18.30 12.04
CA ALA A 19 8.85 -18.77 11.48
C ALA A 19 8.69 -20.08 10.69
N LEU A 20 7.83 -20.99 11.13
CA LEU A 20 7.68 -22.30 10.50
C LEU A 20 7.21 -22.19 9.04
N PRO A 21 6.14 -21.46 8.69
CA PRO A 21 5.75 -21.28 7.28
C PRO A 21 6.85 -20.63 6.44
N LEU A 22 7.55 -19.61 6.98
CA LEU A 22 8.64 -18.93 6.28
C LEU A 22 9.81 -19.89 6.01
N VAL A 23 10.17 -20.72 6.99
CA VAL A 23 11.21 -21.75 6.82
C VAL A 23 10.80 -22.76 5.74
N PHE A 24 9.54 -23.21 5.72
CA PHE A 24 9.05 -24.11 4.67
C PHE A 24 9.12 -23.48 3.28
N ILE A 25 8.73 -22.22 3.12
CA ILE A 25 8.85 -21.48 1.85
C ILE A 25 10.32 -21.39 1.43
N LEU A 26 11.22 -21.05 2.36
CA LEU A 26 12.66 -20.98 2.09
C LEU A 26 13.24 -22.35 1.70
N LEU A 27 12.87 -23.42 2.42
CA LEU A 27 13.31 -24.77 2.09
C LEU A 27 12.80 -25.22 0.73
N GLN A 28 11.53 -24.92 0.40
CA GLN A 28 10.93 -25.26 -0.89
C GLN A 28 11.58 -24.48 -2.05
N ALA A 29 11.98 -23.23 -1.81
CA ALA A 29 12.68 -22.41 -2.81
C ALA A 29 14.13 -22.86 -3.03
N ILE A 30 14.83 -23.27 -1.96
CA ILE A 30 16.23 -23.74 -2.03
C ILE A 30 16.28 -25.16 -2.61
N PHE A 31 15.40 -26.04 -2.15
CA PHE A 31 15.35 -27.46 -2.54
C PHE A 31 14.06 -27.76 -3.29
N PRO A 32 14.07 -27.76 -4.64
CA PRO A 32 12.85 -27.95 -5.44
C PRO A 32 12.09 -29.25 -5.12
N HIS A 33 12.80 -30.28 -4.69
CA HIS A 33 12.24 -31.60 -4.36
C HIS A 33 11.94 -31.77 -2.86
N PHE A 34 11.94 -30.69 -2.07
CA PHE A 34 11.70 -30.76 -0.63
C PHE A 34 10.33 -31.36 -0.29
N SER A 35 9.28 -31.00 -1.03
CA SER A 35 7.94 -31.59 -0.87
C SER A 35 7.90 -33.14 -1.17
N ALA A 36 8.84 -33.63 -1.94
CA ALA A 36 9.01 -35.05 -2.20
C ALA A 36 9.99 -35.76 -1.20
N GLY A 37 10.43 -35.02 -0.15
CA GLY A 37 11.33 -35.52 0.87
C GLY A 37 12.82 -35.58 0.45
N SER A 38 13.21 -34.90 -0.62
CA SER A 38 14.59 -34.85 -1.09
C SER A 38 15.20 -33.47 -0.88
N LEU A 39 16.42 -33.40 -0.34
CA LEU A 39 17.25 -32.19 -0.21
C LEU A 39 18.31 -32.11 -1.36
N GLY A 40 18.11 -32.85 -2.42
CA GLY A 40 18.96 -32.75 -3.61
C GLY A 40 18.72 -31.50 -4.43
N ASP A 41 19.68 -31.17 -5.31
CA ASP A 41 19.57 -30.09 -6.30
C ASP A 41 19.28 -28.71 -5.70
N ALA A 42 20.08 -28.29 -4.69
CA ALA A 42 19.95 -26.98 -4.09
C ALA A 42 20.03 -25.89 -5.15
N PHE A 43 19.06 -24.96 -5.13
CA PHE A 43 18.88 -23.87 -6.09
C PHE A 43 18.56 -24.28 -7.54
N GLY A 44 18.27 -25.57 -7.81
CA GLY A 44 17.93 -26.04 -9.15
C GLY A 44 16.69 -25.40 -9.79
N GLY A 45 15.79 -24.83 -8.99
CA GLY A 45 14.64 -24.08 -9.49
C GLY A 45 14.96 -22.69 -10.04
N ILE A 46 16.10 -22.09 -9.67
CA ILE A 46 16.46 -20.72 -10.09
C ILE A 46 16.66 -20.60 -11.61
N PRO A 47 17.41 -21.48 -12.28
CA PRO A 47 17.55 -21.41 -13.74
C PRO A 47 16.23 -21.49 -14.48
N ALA A 48 15.30 -22.36 -14.01
CA ALA A 48 13.97 -22.50 -14.59
C ALA A 48 13.14 -21.21 -14.40
N LEU A 49 13.21 -20.57 -13.23
CA LEU A 49 12.56 -19.28 -12.99
C LEU A 49 13.11 -18.17 -13.89
N LEU A 50 14.44 -18.08 -14.02
CA LEU A 50 15.07 -17.05 -14.85
C LEU A 50 14.83 -17.26 -16.34
N ALA A 51 14.60 -18.50 -16.77
CA ALA A 51 14.22 -18.85 -18.14
C ALA A 51 12.73 -18.64 -18.44
N ASP A 52 11.91 -18.35 -17.43
CA ASP A 52 10.46 -18.11 -17.60
C ASP A 52 10.23 -16.80 -18.38
N PRO A 53 9.68 -16.86 -19.60
CA PRO A 53 9.45 -15.68 -20.43
C PRO A 53 8.41 -14.72 -19.81
N GLN A 54 7.60 -15.17 -18.85
CA GLN A 54 6.61 -14.34 -18.17
C GLN A 54 7.20 -13.57 -16.97
N LEU A 55 8.36 -13.97 -16.46
CA LEU A 55 8.96 -13.34 -15.28
C LEU A 55 9.17 -11.81 -15.43
N PRO A 56 9.76 -11.30 -16.54
CA PRO A 56 9.92 -9.85 -16.74
C PRO A 56 8.58 -9.11 -16.79
N ALA A 57 7.56 -9.72 -17.39
CA ALA A 57 6.23 -9.14 -17.47
C ALA A 57 5.55 -9.08 -16.10
N MET A 58 5.67 -10.14 -15.27
CA MET A 58 5.17 -10.18 -13.89
C MET A 58 5.86 -9.15 -13.01
N LEU A 59 7.20 -9.05 -13.07
CA LEU A 59 7.97 -8.04 -12.34
C LEU A 59 7.60 -6.61 -12.77
N GLY A 60 7.63 -6.37 -14.07
CA GLY A 60 7.28 -5.06 -14.64
C GLY A 60 5.85 -4.66 -14.31
N GLY A 61 4.89 -5.58 -14.42
CA GLY A 61 3.50 -5.38 -14.04
C GLY A 61 3.35 -5.02 -12.57
N THR A 62 3.96 -5.79 -11.66
CA THR A 62 3.94 -5.54 -10.21
C THR A 62 4.51 -4.17 -9.87
N LEU A 63 5.71 -3.86 -10.36
CA LEU A 63 6.38 -2.59 -10.05
C LEU A 63 5.64 -1.39 -10.62
N TRP A 64 5.15 -1.48 -11.86
CA TRP A 64 4.44 -0.38 -12.51
C TRP A 64 3.10 -0.09 -11.82
N ILE A 65 2.31 -1.14 -11.55
CA ILE A 65 1.02 -0.98 -10.85
C ILE A 65 1.25 -0.44 -9.44
N ALA A 66 2.16 -1.03 -8.67
CA ALA A 66 2.41 -0.60 -7.29
C ALA A 66 2.95 0.83 -7.20
N ALA A 67 3.87 1.22 -8.09
CA ALA A 67 4.35 2.59 -8.17
C ALA A 67 3.23 3.56 -8.56
N GLY A 68 2.39 3.20 -9.52
CA GLY A 68 1.22 3.97 -9.92
C GLY A 68 0.24 4.15 -8.78
N VAL A 69 -0.11 3.08 -8.07
CA VAL A 69 -1.01 3.11 -6.91
C VAL A 69 -0.43 3.98 -5.79
N ALA A 70 0.84 3.82 -5.46
CA ALA A 70 1.49 4.63 -4.42
C ALA A 70 1.47 6.13 -4.79
N LEU A 71 1.80 6.47 -6.05
CA LEU A 71 1.82 7.85 -6.52
C LEU A 71 0.40 8.46 -6.51
N VAL A 72 -0.59 7.78 -7.07
CA VAL A 72 -1.97 8.28 -7.13
C VAL A 72 -2.59 8.34 -5.74
N SER A 73 -2.25 7.40 -4.83
CA SER A 73 -2.64 7.45 -3.43
C SER A 73 -2.09 8.68 -2.71
N VAL A 74 -0.85 9.09 -3.03
CA VAL A 74 -0.27 10.35 -2.52
C VAL A 74 -1.01 11.55 -3.12
N MET A 75 -1.29 11.55 -4.42
CA MET A 75 -2.00 12.66 -5.07
C MET A 75 -3.40 12.90 -4.48
N ILE A 76 -4.09 11.87 -4.04
CA ILE A 76 -5.42 11.95 -3.40
C ILE A 76 -5.28 12.11 -1.87
N GLY A 77 -4.51 11.27 -1.22
CA GLY A 77 -4.41 11.19 0.23
C GLY A 77 -3.73 12.38 0.87
N LEU A 78 -2.70 12.97 0.22
CA LEU A 78 -2.00 14.14 0.74
C LEU A 78 -2.91 15.37 0.85
N PRO A 79 -3.61 15.85 -0.21
CA PRO A 79 -4.47 17.01 -0.09
C PRO A 79 -5.65 16.79 0.87
N LEU A 80 -6.27 15.61 0.85
CA LEU A 80 -7.34 15.26 1.79
C LEU A 80 -6.84 15.20 3.23
N GLY A 81 -5.66 14.64 3.47
CA GLY A 81 -5.02 14.59 4.78
C GLY A 81 -4.65 15.98 5.31
N ILE A 82 -4.17 16.88 4.44
CA ILE A 82 -3.90 18.27 4.76
C ILE A 82 -5.19 19.01 5.11
N LEU A 83 -6.23 18.86 4.30
CA LEU A 83 -7.55 19.42 4.57
C LEU A 83 -8.05 19.00 5.96
N ARG A 84 -7.95 17.72 6.28
CA ARG A 84 -8.38 17.17 7.57
C ARG A 84 -7.53 17.64 8.75
N GLY A 85 -6.21 17.78 8.54
CA GLY A 85 -5.28 18.13 9.61
C GLY A 85 -5.15 19.62 9.89
N MET A 86 -5.39 20.50 8.88
CA MET A 86 -5.20 21.94 9.00
C MET A 86 -6.51 22.73 9.14
N PHE A 87 -7.63 22.17 8.68
CA PHE A 87 -8.91 22.87 8.67
C PHE A 87 -9.94 22.19 9.57
N SER A 88 -10.83 22.97 10.16
CA SER A 88 -11.98 22.49 10.92
C SER A 88 -13.09 22.07 9.95
N LEU A 89 -13.08 20.81 9.55
CA LEU A 89 -14.13 20.25 8.71
C LEU A 89 -15.41 19.99 9.54
N PRO A 90 -16.61 20.20 8.99
CA PRO A 90 -17.83 19.74 9.64
C PRO A 90 -17.82 18.20 9.68
N LEU A 91 -18.28 17.62 10.80
CA LEU A 91 -18.37 16.17 11.02
C LEU A 91 -17.06 15.40 10.69
N PRO A 92 -15.92 15.77 11.28
CA PRO A 92 -14.61 15.23 10.86
C PRO A 92 -14.51 13.71 11.02
N ARG A 93 -15.20 13.12 12.00
CA ARG A 93 -15.24 11.65 12.22
C ARG A 93 -16.02 10.95 11.11
N LEU A 94 -17.02 11.60 10.51
CA LEU A 94 -17.76 11.04 9.37
C LEU A 94 -16.87 10.92 8.14
N TRP A 95 -16.06 11.94 7.85
CA TRP A 95 -15.08 11.89 6.76
C TRP A 95 -14.03 10.80 6.98
N ASP A 96 -13.48 10.71 8.20
CA ASP A 96 -12.55 9.64 8.57
C ASP A 96 -13.19 8.26 8.33
N LEU A 97 -14.46 8.08 8.68
CA LEU A 97 -15.18 6.81 8.48
C LEU A 97 -15.45 6.54 7.00
N LEU A 98 -15.93 7.53 6.25
CA LEU A 98 -16.21 7.38 4.81
C LEU A 98 -14.97 6.98 4.02
N PHE A 99 -13.81 7.58 4.33
CA PHE A 99 -12.55 7.20 3.68
C PHE A 99 -12.02 5.84 4.14
N LEU A 100 -12.40 5.38 5.34
CA LEU A 100 -12.00 4.06 5.82
C LEU A 100 -12.81 2.91 5.16
N ILE A 101 -14.05 3.14 4.74
CA ILE A 101 -14.91 2.12 4.12
C ILE A 101 -14.24 1.44 2.92
N PRO A 102 -13.70 2.16 1.91
CA PRO A 102 -13.03 1.52 0.78
C PRO A 102 -11.85 0.64 1.20
N PHE A 103 -11.08 1.08 2.19
CA PHE A 103 -9.93 0.32 2.71
C PHE A 103 -10.35 -0.98 3.41
N LEU A 104 -11.50 -0.98 4.10
CA LEU A 104 -12.05 -2.17 4.78
C LEU A 104 -12.78 -3.10 3.82
N THR A 105 -13.11 -2.64 2.61
CA THR A 105 -13.76 -3.48 1.61
C THR A 105 -12.75 -4.47 1.03
N PRO A 106 -13.03 -5.78 1.02
CA PRO A 106 -12.13 -6.75 0.40
C PRO A 106 -11.85 -6.37 -1.06
N PRO A 107 -10.57 -6.31 -1.49
CA PRO A 107 -10.20 -5.78 -2.80
C PRO A 107 -10.86 -6.51 -3.98
N TYR A 108 -11.05 -7.82 -3.89
CA TYR A 108 -11.76 -8.60 -4.89
C TYR A 108 -13.22 -8.16 -5.06
N ILE A 109 -13.90 -7.91 -3.93
CA ILE A 109 -15.29 -7.40 -3.93
C ILE A 109 -15.34 -5.99 -4.52
N SER A 110 -14.35 -5.15 -4.18
CA SER A 110 -14.20 -3.82 -4.78
C SER A 110 -14.05 -3.93 -6.31
N ALA A 111 -13.17 -4.81 -6.81
CA ALA A 111 -13.00 -5.03 -8.24
C ALA A 111 -14.30 -5.45 -8.93
N LEU A 112 -15.04 -6.40 -8.35
CA LEU A 112 -16.35 -6.82 -8.87
C LEU A 112 -17.35 -5.67 -8.91
N SER A 113 -17.38 -4.83 -7.87
CA SER A 113 -18.27 -3.66 -7.81
C SER A 113 -17.94 -2.65 -8.92
N TRP A 114 -16.65 -2.38 -9.16
CA TRP A 114 -16.21 -1.54 -10.28
C TRP A 114 -16.53 -2.17 -11.64
N MET A 115 -16.43 -3.50 -11.78
CA MET A 115 -16.84 -4.21 -13.00
C MET A 115 -18.34 -4.02 -13.25
N LEU A 116 -19.19 -4.23 -12.26
CA LEU A 116 -20.64 -4.03 -12.39
C LEU A 116 -21.00 -2.59 -12.77
N ALA A 117 -20.22 -1.63 -12.25
CA ALA A 117 -20.45 -0.22 -12.55
C ALA A 117 -19.99 0.19 -13.96
N LEU A 118 -18.78 -0.22 -14.39
CA LEU A 118 -18.07 0.39 -15.52
C LEU A 118 -17.92 -0.50 -16.75
N GLN A 119 -18.16 -1.81 -16.66
CA GLN A 119 -18.06 -2.72 -17.81
C GLN A 119 -19.11 -2.40 -18.88
N SER A 120 -18.98 -3.01 -20.06
CA SER A 120 -20.00 -2.90 -21.11
C SER A 120 -21.37 -3.32 -20.58
N GLN A 121 -22.38 -2.48 -20.80
CA GLN A 121 -23.73 -2.60 -20.25
C GLN A 121 -23.79 -2.56 -18.71
N GLY A 122 -22.74 -2.02 -18.06
CA GLY A 122 -22.72 -1.76 -16.63
C GLY A 122 -23.66 -0.60 -16.24
N TYR A 123 -23.86 -0.43 -14.93
CA TYR A 123 -24.80 0.58 -14.40
C TYR A 123 -24.52 2.00 -14.90
N LEU A 124 -23.25 2.41 -14.99
CA LEU A 124 -22.92 3.75 -15.47
C LEU A 124 -23.34 3.96 -16.92
N GLN A 125 -23.09 2.98 -17.79
CA GLN A 125 -23.51 3.07 -19.18
C GLN A 125 -25.02 3.08 -19.34
N GLN A 126 -25.75 2.29 -18.54
CA GLN A 126 -27.22 2.28 -18.57
C GLN A 126 -27.82 3.61 -18.11
N LEU A 127 -27.19 4.30 -17.13
CA LEU A 127 -27.72 5.55 -16.58
C LEU A 127 -27.29 6.79 -17.37
N THR A 128 -26.06 6.81 -17.90
CA THR A 128 -25.47 8.03 -18.47
C THR A 128 -25.10 7.90 -19.96
N GLY A 129 -25.08 6.67 -20.49
CA GLY A 129 -24.56 6.38 -21.82
C GLY A 129 -23.02 6.31 -21.93
N TRP A 130 -22.29 6.61 -20.87
CA TRP A 130 -20.82 6.64 -20.89
C TRP A 130 -20.25 5.21 -20.88
N GLN A 131 -19.30 4.97 -21.80
CA GLN A 131 -18.60 3.70 -21.91
C GLN A 131 -17.18 3.83 -21.32
N LEU A 132 -16.96 3.26 -20.16
CA LEU A 132 -15.66 3.26 -19.46
C LEU A 132 -15.04 1.86 -19.38
N ASN A 133 -15.54 0.92 -20.18
CA ASN A 133 -15.05 -0.46 -20.21
C ASN A 133 -13.54 -0.53 -20.51
N ASP A 134 -13.06 0.20 -21.51
CA ASP A 134 -11.65 0.17 -21.93
C ASP A 134 -10.73 0.83 -20.89
N LEU A 135 -11.25 1.83 -20.16
CA LEU A 135 -10.54 2.40 -19.04
C LEU A 135 -10.42 1.38 -17.90
N LEU A 136 -11.52 0.71 -17.54
CA LEU A 136 -11.54 -0.27 -16.46
C LEU A 136 -10.56 -1.42 -16.71
N PHE A 137 -10.60 -2.01 -17.92
CA PHE A 137 -9.73 -3.13 -18.31
C PHE A 137 -8.42 -2.64 -18.93
N SER A 138 -7.79 -1.66 -18.31
CA SER A 138 -6.47 -1.14 -18.65
C SER A 138 -5.55 -1.11 -17.42
N ARG A 139 -4.27 -0.88 -17.64
CA ARG A 139 -3.29 -0.67 -16.55
C ARG A 139 -3.69 0.48 -15.63
N SER A 140 -4.15 1.58 -16.21
CA SER A 140 -4.64 2.75 -15.44
C SER A 140 -5.91 2.45 -14.65
N GLY A 141 -6.82 1.63 -15.18
CA GLY A 141 -8.01 1.19 -14.48
C GLY A 141 -7.68 0.35 -13.25
N ILE A 142 -6.75 -0.61 -13.37
CA ILE A 142 -6.28 -1.39 -12.22
C ILE A 142 -5.67 -0.46 -11.15
N VAL A 143 -4.80 0.49 -11.56
CA VAL A 143 -4.23 1.49 -10.64
C VAL A 143 -5.33 2.29 -9.94
N LEU A 144 -6.33 2.76 -10.66
CA LEU A 144 -7.43 3.54 -10.07
C LEU A 144 -8.23 2.72 -9.04
N VAL A 145 -8.65 1.50 -9.40
CA VAL A 145 -9.42 0.63 -8.50
C VAL A 145 -8.64 0.32 -7.23
N MET A 146 -7.36 -0.06 -7.36
CA MET A 146 -6.49 -0.31 -6.22
C MET A 146 -6.25 0.95 -5.38
N THR A 147 -6.07 2.10 -6.04
CA THR A 147 -5.89 3.38 -5.35
C THR A 147 -7.09 3.73 -4.48
N PHE A 148 -8.32 3.54 -4.96
CA PHE A 148 -9.51 3.81 -4.15
C PHE A 148 -9.55 3.00 -2.86
N ASN A 149 -8.99 1.79 -2.86
CA ASN A 149 -8.88 1.00 -1.64
C ASN A 149 -7.71 1.45 -0.74
N ILE A 150 -6.60 1.91 -1.32
CA ILE A 150 -5.32 2.11 -0.61
C ILE A 150 -5.05 3.57 -0.21
N PHE A 151 -5.61 4.59 -0.93
CA PHE A 151 -5.35 6.01 -0.60
C PHE A 151 -5.64 6.40 0.86
N PRO A 152 -6.58 5.77 1.58
CA PRO A 152 -6.85 6.12 2.98
C PRO A 152 -5.62 5.96 3.88
N VAL A 153 -4.71 5.05 3.53
CA VAL A 153 -3.45 4.85 4.26
C VAL A 153 -2.61 6.13 4.26
N VAL A 154 -2.45 6.76 3.09
CA VAL A 154 -1.74 8.04 2.97
C VAL A 154 -2.51 9.17 3.64
N TYR A 155 -3.83 9.21 3.46
CA TYR A 155 -4.71 10.18 4.12
C TYR A 155 -4.54 10.14 5.65
N PHE A 156 -4.59 8.96 6.26
CA PHE A 156 -4.43 8.81 7.71
C PHE A 156 -3.01 9.13 8.16
N ALA A 157 -1.98 8.72 7.43
CA ALA A 157 -0.60 9.03 7.77
C ALA A 157 -0.38 10.55 7.84
N VAL A 158 -0.85 11.29 6.85
CA VAL A 158 -0.73 12.75 6.76
C VAL A 158 -1.59 13.45 7.80
N SER A 159 -2.88 13.11 7.86
CA SER A 159 -3.82 13.78 8.77
C SER A 159 -3.44 13.57 10.25
N ARG A 160 -3.05 12.35 10.64
CA ARG A 160 -2.61 12.06 12.02
C ARG A 160 -1.31 12.75 12.37
N SER A 161 -0.36 12.83 11.44
CA SER A 161 0.88 13.57 11.64
C SER A 161 0.61 15.06 11.89
N LEU A 162 -0.26 15.69 11.10
CA LEU A 162 -0.66 17.10 11.30
C LEU A 162 -1.42 17.32 12.61
N LEU A 163 -2.35 16.44 12.95
CA LEU A 163 -3.10 16.53 14.21
C LEU A 163 -2.19 16.35 15.43
N ALA A 164 -1.14 15.52 15.34
CA ALA A 164 -0.18 15.30 16.42
C ALA A 164 0.83 16.45 16.56
N SER A 165 1.39 16.93 15.43
CA SER A 165 2.42 17.99 15.43
C SER A 165 1.84 19.37 15.65
N GLY A 166 0.56 19.56 15.35
CA GLY A 166 -0.12 20.86 15.35
C GLY A 166 0.36 21.80 14.25
N THR A 167 -0.39 22.87 14.03
CA THR A 167 -0.03 23.93 13.07
C THR A 167 0.88 25.00 13.67
N ARG A 168 1.37 24.81 14.89
CA ARG A 168 2.09 25.83 15.69
C ARG A 168 3.30 26.41 14.95
N LEU A 169 4.14 25.57 14.35
CA LEU A 169 5.34 26.05 13.65
C LEU A 169 4.99 26.87 12.39
N ALA A 170 3.95 26.48 11.66
CA ALA A 170 3.47 27.26 10.53
C ALA A 170 2.90 28.62 10.98
N VAL A 171 2.19 28.65 12.13
CA VAL A 171 1.69 29.91 12.73
C VAL A 171 2.86 30.78 13.17
N VAL A 172 3.88 30.23 13.84
CA VAL A 172 5.09 30.99 14.23
C VAL A 172 5.79 31.57 13.02
N ALA A 173 5.97 30.80 11.94
CA ALA A 173 6.55 31.30 10.69
C ALA A 173 5.75 32.49 10.11
N ARG A 174 4.41 32.45 10.18
CA ARG A 174 3.53 33.53 9.73
C ARG A 174 3.64 34.78 10.61
N VAL A 175 3.75 34.61 11.92
CA VAL A 175 4.00 35.72 12.85
C VAL A 175 5.32 36.43 12.53
N HIS A 176 6.34 35.69 12.07
CA HIS A 176 7.62 36.25 11.60
C HIS A 176 7.60 36.73 10.14
N GLY A 177 6.42 36.94 9.55
CA GLY A 177 6.27 37.55 8.22
C GLY A 177 6.26 36.59 7.03
N ALA A 178 6.24 35.26 7.25
CA ALA A 178 6.08 34.35 6.14
C ALA A 178 4.62 34.34 5.63
N SER A 179 4.44 34.39 4.30
CA SER A 179 3.13 34.17 3.70
C SER A 179 2.64 32.75 3.96
N ALA A 180 1.32 32.52 3.89
CA ALA A 180 0.73 31.17 4.08
C ALA A 180 1.33 30.13 3.13
N TRP A 181 1.57 30.52 1.87
CA TRP A 181 2.20 29.67 0.86
C TRP A 181 3.64 29.31 1.22
N ARG A 182 4.43 30.29 1.67
CA ARG A 182 5.82 30.09 2.09
C ARG A 182 5.89 29.21 3.34
N ALA A 183 5.02 29.42 4.33
CA ALA A 183 4.93 28.58 5.53
C ALA A 183 4.53 27.14 5.18
N PHE A 184 3.63 26.94 4.23
CA PHE A 184 3.25 25.62 3.76
C PHE A 184 4.44 24.86 3.14
N TRP A 185 5.11 25.44 2.15
CA TRP A 185 6.17 24.76 1.40
C TRP A 185 7.47 24.58 2.20
N HIS A 186 7.81 25.52 3.09
CA HIS A 186 9.10 25.49 3.81
C HIS A 186 9.00 24.97 5.24
N VAL A 187 7.80 24.87 5.80
CA VAL A 187 7.60 24.37 7.16
C VAL A 187 6.68 23.15 7.18
N THR A 188 5.43 23.27 6.70
CA THR A 188 4.45 22.20 6.83
C THR A 188 4.84 20.97 5.99
N LEU A 189 5.12 21.14 4.71
CA LEU A 189 5.41 20.03 3.81
C LEU A 189 6.71 19.28 4.18
N PRO A 190 7.83 19.94 4.52
CA PRO A 190 9.02 19.24 5.01
C PRO A 190 8.78 18.48 6.32
N MET A 191 7.95 19.00 7.22
CA MET A 191 7.58 18.29 8.45
C MET A 191 6.74 17.05 8.19
N LEU A 192 5.93 17.06 7.12
CA LEU A 192 5.12 15.91 6.70
C LEU A 192 5.91 14.85 5.95
N SER A 193 7.12 15.18 5.46
CA SER A 193 7.88 14.27 4.59
C SER A 193 8.10 12.88 5.19
N PRO A 194 8.36 12.67 6.50
CA PRO A 194 8.50 11.33 7.07
C PRO A 194 7.18 10.55 7.08
N ALA A 195 6.07 11.21 7.44
CA ALA A 195 4.75 10.58 7.46
C ALA A 195 4.27 10.25 6.04
N LEU A 196 4.53 11.17 5.09
CA LEU A 196 4.19 10.98 3.68
C LEU A 196 4.98 9.81 3.09
N ALA A 197 6.29 9.74 3.36
CA ALA A 197 7.13 8.65 2.90
C ALA A 197 6.72 7.29 3.50
N ALA A 198 6.37 7.26 4.80
CA ALA A 198 5.84 6.07 5.44
C ALA A 198 4.50 5.64 4.83
N GLY A 199 3.57 6.58 4.62
CA GLY A 199 2.29 6.31 3.97
C GLY A 199 2.44 5.83 2.52
N MET A 200 3.36 6.43 1.75
CA MET A 200 3.67 6.05 0.38
C MET A 200 4.28 4.64 0.30
N LEU A 201 5.24 4.32 1.18
CA LEU A 201 5.81 2.98 1.22
C LEU A 201 4.76 1.94 1.60
N LEU A 202 3.93 2.22 2.62
CA LEU A 202 2.87 1.31 3.01
C LEU A 202 1.86 1.10 1.87
N ALA A 203 1.49 2.18 1.15
CA ALA A 203 0.65 2.07 -0.04
C ALA A 203 1.30 1.22 -1.14
N PHE A 204 2.60 1.39 -1.38
CA PHE A 204 3.37 0.57 -2.32
C PHE A 204 3.40 -0.89 -1.88
N THR A 205 3.69 -1.18 -0.61
CA THR A 205 3.76 -2.55 -0.08
C THR A 205 2.40 -3.24 -0.18
N LEU A 206 1.31 -2.58 0.22
CA LEU A 206 -0.05 -3.11 0.06
C LEU A 206 -0.39 -3.37 -1.42
N ALA A 207 0.09 -2.54 -2.33
CA ALA A 207 -0.16 -2.71 -3.75
C ALA A 207 0.61 -3.88 -4.37
N ILE A 208 1.85 -4.16 -3.95
CA ILE A 208 2.60 -5.33 -4.45
C ILE A 208 2.05 -6.66 -3.93
N GLU A 209 1.46 -6.65 -2.74
CA GLU A 209 0.86 -7.85 -2.11
C GLU A 209 -0.58 -8.10 -2.60
N GLU A 210 -1.20 -7.12 -3.27
CA GLU A 210 -2.57 -7.21 -3.71
C GLU A 210 -2.75 -8.27 -4.80
N PHE A 211 -3.73 -9.15 -4.58
CA PHE A 211 -4.08 -10.23 -5.49
C PHE A 211 -5.45 -10.03 -6.14
N GLY A 212 -6.45 -9.60 -5.36
CA GLY A 212 -7.86 -9.64 -5.77
C GLY A 212 -8.20 -8.79 -6.99
N VAL A 213 -7.70 -7.55 -7.03
CA VAL A 213 -7.95 -6.65 -8.18
C VAL A 213 -7.20 -7.11 -9.43
N PRO A 214 -5.88 -7.45 -9.37
CA PRO A 214 -5.17 -8.00 -10.52
C PRO A 214 -5.73 -9.32 -11.02
N ALA A 215 -6.20 -10.20 -10.15
CA ALA A 215 -6.84 -11.45 -10.55
C ALA A 215 -8.15 -11.22 -11.31
N ALA A 216 -8.96 -10.25 -10.87
CA ALA A 216 -10.25 -9.93 -11.49
C ALA A 216 -10.11 -9.17 -12.83
N LEU A 217 -9.21 -8.20 -12.90
CA LEU A 217 -9.10 -7.27 -14.03
C LEU A 217 -7.90 -7.55 -14.94
N GLY A 218 -6.83 -8.17 -14.42
CA GLY A 218 -5.52 -8.24 -15.05
C GLY A 218 -5.52 -8.99 -16.38
N SER A 219 -6.24 -10.10 -16.48
CA SER A 219 -6.28 -10.92 -17.70
C SER A 219 -6.80 -10.14 -18.90
N ARG A 220 -7.85 -9.34 -18.71
CA ARG A 220 -8.43 -8.49 -19.77
C ARG A 220 -7.58 -7.24 -20.05
N ALA A 221 -6.90 -6.72 -19.04
CA ALA A 221 -6.00 -5.57 -19.14
C ALA A 221 -4.63 -5.90 -19.73
N GLY A 222 -4.32 -7.18 -19.97
CA GLY A 222 -3.00 -7.64 -20.40
C GLY A 222 -1.90 -7.40 -19.34
N VAL A 223 -2.28 -7.44 -18.08
CA VAL A 223 -1.37 -7.22 -16.94
C VAL A 223 -1.28 -8.48 -16.10
N VAL A 224 -0.05 -8.93 -15.88
CA VAL A 224 0.25 -10.04 -14.96
C VAL A 224 1.11 -9.51 -13.84
N MET A 225 0.70 -9.78 -12.58
CA MET A 225 1.48 -9.45 -11.39
C MET A 225 2.07 -10.72 -10.76
N LEU A 226 3.11 -10.56 -9.94
CA LEU A 226 3.76 -11.68 -9.24
C LEU A 226 2.76 -12.47 -8.38
N THR A 227 1.84 -11.79 -7.70
CA THR A 227 0.79 -12.43 -6.87
C THR A 227 -0.10 -13.35 -7.69
N VAL A 228 -0.51 -12.94 -8.89
CA VAL A 228 -1.28 -13.77 -9.82
C VAL A 228 -0.43 -14.91 -10.38
N GLY A 229 0.87 -14.67 -10.61
CA GLY A 229 1.82 -15.71 -11.02
C GLY A 229 2.01 -16.78 -9.95
N ILE A 230 2.09 -16.39 -8.67
CA ILE A 230 2.17 -17.31 -7.53
C ILE A 230 0.90 -18.18 -7.46
N GLU A 231 -0.27 -17.55 -7.55
CA GLU A 231 -1.55 -18.27 -7.51
C GLU A 231 -1.67 -19.27 -8.65
N LYS A 232 -1.31 -18.91 -9.89
CA LYS A 232 -1.32 -19.83 -11.03
C LYS A 232 -0.46 -21.06 -10.81
N LYS A 233 0.75 -20.88 -10.25
CA LYS A 233 1.65 -22.00 -9.94
C LYS A 233 1.10 -22.94 -8.86
N LEU A 234 0.22 -22.44 -8.00
CA LEU A 234 -0.45 -23.21 -6.95
C LEU A 234 -1.77 -23.83 -7.40
N ALA A 235 -2.50 -23.17 -8.30
CA ALA A 235 -3.83 -23.58 -8.75
C ALA A 235 -3.80 -24.48 -9.99
N ASP A 236 -2.85 -24.25 -10.90
CA ASP A 236 -2.74 -25.01 -12.14
C ASP A 236 -2.10 -26.40 -11.90
N TRP A 237 -2.57 -27.40 -12.64
CA TRP A 237 -2.01 -28.75 -12.58
C TRP A 237 -0.96 -28.95 -13.70
N PRO A 238 0.24 -29.51 -13.42
CA PRO A 238 0.76 -29.93 -12.11
C PRO A 238 1.16 -28.75 -11.21
N VAL A 239 0.89 -28.87 -9.89
CA VAL A 239 1.22 -27.83 -8.91
C VAL A 239 2.73 -27.61 -8.83
N ASP A 240 3.18 -26.37 -9.03
CA ASP A 240 4.59 -25.96 -9.00
C ASP A 240 4.91 -25.23 -7.69
N LEU A 241 5.06 -25.98 -6.59
CA LEU A 241 5.44 -25.43 -5.27
C LEU A 241 6.80 -24.71 -5.28
N PRO A 242 7.86 -25.27 -5.91
CA PRO A 242 9.15 -24.58 -5.98
C PRO A 242 9.08 -23.23 -6.71
N GLY A 243 8.40 -23.19 -7.85
CA GLY A 243 8.21 -21.98 -8.61
C GLY A 243 7.39 -20.94 -7.84
N ALA A 244 6.33 -21.34 -7.17
CA ALA A 244 5.53 -20.46 -6.30
C ALA A 244 6.38 -19.90 -5.14
N ALA A 245 7.20 -20.72 -4.49
CA ALA A 245 8.07 -20.31 -3.41
C ALA A 245 9.14 -19.30 -3.90
N LEU A 246 9.76 -19.54 -5.05
CA LEU A 246 10.74 -18.62 -5.64
C LEU A 246 10.13 -17.28 -6.01
N LEU A 247 8.93 -17.24 -6.62
CA LEU A 247 8.20 -16.01 -6.90
C LEU A 247 7.84 -15.26 -5.61
N SER A 248 7.46 -15.99 -4.55
CA SER A 248 7.17 -15.38 -3.23
C SER A 248 8.40 -14.74 -2.60
N LEU A 249 9.59 -15.41 -2.70
CA LEU A 249 10.85 -14.81 -2.24
C LEU A 249 11.23 -13.58 -3.07
N LEU A 250 10.98 -13.60 -4.37
CA LEU A 250 11.21 -12.45 -5.23
C LEU A 250 10.31 -11.26 -4.85
N LEU A 251 9.02 -11.52 -4.58
CA LEU A 251 8.08 -10.50 -4.08
C LEU A 251 8.55 -9.91 -2.75
N MET A 252 8.99 -10.76 -1.82
CA MET A 252 9.58 -10.35 -0.55
C MET A 252 10.84 -9.50 -0.75
N ALA A 253 11.71 -9.88 -1.68
CA ALA A 253 12.92 -9.11 -2.00
C ALA A 253 12.57 -7.71 -2.53
N VAL A 254 11.53 -7.59 -3.37
CA VAL A 254 11.02 -6.28 -3.86
C VAL A 254 10.53 -5.43 -2.69
N ALA A 255 9.75 -6.01 -1.76
CA ALA A 255 9.26 -5.30 -0.57
C ALA A 255 10.40 -4.82 0.33
N LEU A 256 11.37 -5.68 0.60
CA LEU A 256 12.55 -5.35 1.42
C LEU A 256 13.42 -4.28 0.75
N PHE A 257 13.59 -4.33 -0.57
CA PHE A 257 14.32 -3.32 -1.32
C PHE A 257 13.62 -1.95 -1.26
N ALA A 258 12.29 -1.92 -1.41
CA ALA A 258 11.50 -0.69 -1.29
C ALA A 258 11.61 -0.08 0.12
N TRP A 259 11.55 -0.92 1.16
CA TRP A 259 11.75 -0.49 2.54
C TRP A 259 13.17 0.06 2.80
N TRP A 260 14.19 -0.64 2.29
CA TRP A 260 15.58 -0.19 2.39
C TRP A 260 15.80 1.14 1.68
N LEU A 261 15.26 1.29 0.47
CA LEU A 261 15.35 2.51 -0.32
C LEU A 261 14.69 3.68 0.40
N GLN A 262 13.52 3.48 0.98
CA GLN A 262 12.83 4.50 1.78
C GLN A 262 13.69 4.93 2.97
N ARG A 263 14.25 3.98 3.73
CA ARG A 263 15.14 4.31 4.86
C ARG A 263 16.34 5.16 4.42
N ARG A 264 16.91 4.86 3.27
CA ARG A 264 18.02 5.63 2.70
C ARG A 264 17.62 7.05 2.28
N LEU A 265 16.44 7.19 1.66
CA LEU A 265 15.96 8.47 1.11
C LEU A 265 15.42 9.41 2.20
N VAL A 266 14.71 8.88 3.19
CA VAL A 266 14.07 9.70 4.24
C VAL A 266 15.05 10.07 5.34
N GLY A 267 16.11 9.27 5.56
CA GLY A 267 17.08 9.43 6.63
C GLY A 267 16.41 9.31 8.01
N GLU A 268 17.20 9.30 9.07
CA GLU A 268 16.75 9.39 10.46
C GLU A 268 16.38 10.84 10.85
N LYS A 269 15.52 11.48 10.06
CA LYS A 269 14.86 12.70 10.53
C LYS A 269 13.75 12.30 11.50
N GLU A 270 14.12 11.67 12.60
CA GLU A 270 13.29 11.70 13.79
C GLU A 270 13.11 13.18 14.15
N VAL A 271 11.99 13.74 13.75
CA VAL A 271 11.50 14.96 14.39
C VAL A 271 11.14 14.49 15.80
N THR A 272 12.11 14.58 16.71
CA THR A 272 11.84 14.49 18.14
C THR A 272 10.76 15.53 18.42
N SER A 273 9.52 15.06 18.53
CA SER A 273 8.43 15.87 19.02
C SER A 273 8.81 16.26 20.43
N VAL A 274 9.23 17.50 20.59
CA VAL A 274 9.37 18.11 21.92
C VAL A 274 8.04 17.89 22.59
N THR A 275 8.03 17.05 23.60
CA THR A 275 6.90 16.65 24.43
C THR A 275 6.06 17.85 24.86
N GLY A 276 5.05 18.16 24.09
CA GLY A 276 3.99 19.08 24.45
C GLY A 276 2.67 18.32 24.44
N LYS A 277 1.84 18.51 25.46
CA LYS A 277 0.45 18.03 25.50
C LYS A 277 -0.20 18.24 24.12
N PRO A 278 -1.09 17.35 23.65
CA PRO A 278 -1.83 17.54 22.42
C PRO A 278 -2.47 18.93 22.44
N GLY A 279 -2.04 19.81 21.53
CA GLY A 279 -2.58 21.15 21.48
C GLY A 279 -4.01 21.11 20.95
N GLU A 280 -4.93 21.82 21.61
CA GLU A 280 -6.25 22.08 21.04
C GLU A 280 -6.07 22.75 19.68
N ASN A 281 -6.46 22.05 18.63
CA ASN A 281 -6.49 22.61 17.28
C ASN A 281 -7.67 23.58 17.17
N HIS A 282 -7.40 24.85 17.30
CA HIS A 282 -8.30 25.89 16.78
C HIS A 282 -8.10 25.92 15.25
N GLY A 283 -8.78 25.00 14.56
CA GLY A 283 -8.78 24.98 13.10
C GLY A 283 -9.36 26.30 12.57
N ALA A 284 -8.67 26.92 11.62
CA ALA A 284 -9.21 28.07 10.91
C ALA A 284 -10.53 27.67 10.22
N SER A 285 -11.60 28.40 10.47
CA SER A 285 -12.85 28.19 9.75
C SER A 285 -12.65 28.53 8.27
N LEU A 286 -13.23 27.75 7.38
CA LEU A 286 -13.17 27.96 5.92
C LEU A 286 -13.68 29.35 5.46
N GLY A 287 -14.34 30.11 6.35
CA GLY A 287 -14.85 31.46 6.08
C GLY A 287 -13.81 32.57 6.14
N CYS A 288 -12.57 32.35 6.58
CA CYS A 288 -11.52 33.40 6.68
C CYS A 288 -10.52 33.38 5.49
N MET A 289 -10.83 32.75 4.38
CA MET A 289 -9.98 32.75 3.19
C MET A 289 -10.36 33.78 2.13
N THR A 290 -11.28 34.71 2.45
CA THR A 290 -11.52 35.90 1.63
C THR A 290 -10.86 37.11 2.32
N LEU A 291 -9.58 37.32 2.08
CA LEU A 291 -8.86 38.58 1.92
C LEU A 291 -7.35 38.30 1.83
#